data_1971013162ca58273979db4129200ae0
#
_entry.id   1971013162ca58273979db4129200ae0
#
_cell.length_a   1.000
_cell.length_b   1.000
_cell.length_c   1.000
_cell.angle_alpha   90.00
_cell.angle_beta   90.00
_cell.angle_gamma   90.00
#
_symmetry.space_group_name_H-M   'P 1'
#
loop_
_entity.id
_entity.type
_entity.pdbx_description
1 polymer ?
#
loop_
_entity_poly.entity_id
_entity_poly.type
_entity_poly.pdbx_seq_one_letter_code
_entity_poly.pdbx_strand_id
1 'polypeptide(L)'
;LVEAMLYVSGATNRMGKIADSNTVSDFDKEEQKRGFSIGTSLIPIEWEKAKINILDTPGYFDFVGEVEEAVSAADAAVIVVSGKAGVQVGTEKAWELCDKYNLPRMIYVTEMDVDDASFRQVVADLTEKYGKKIAPHFQPIRENEKLVGYINIIKNAGRRYTGLGQREECEIPDYCKPNLEILRDSLMEAVAETSEEFMERYFNGDEFSVEEIRAAMRTEVMDGDIVPVAMGSNVQAQGVANLLSDIVRFFPSPDKRTCAGINRRTNEIFEANYDFAKAKSAYVFKTMVDPF
;
A
#
# COMPACT_ATOMS: atom_id res chain seq x y z
N LEU A 1 2.52 11.49 -0.41
CA LEU A 1 2.39 10.29 -1.23
C LEU A 1 1.34 10.48 -2.32
N VAL A 2 0.13 10.92 -1.99
CA VAL A 2 -1.01 11.07 -2.93
C VAL A 2 -0.68 12.01 -4.09
N GLU A 3 0.01 13.12 -3.87
CA GLU A 3 0.47 14.02 -4.94
C GLU A 3 1.37 13.31 -5.97
N ALA A 4 2.25 12.42 -5.48
CA ALA A 4 3.10 11.62 -6.36
C ALA A 4 2.29 10.54 -7.12
N MET A 5 1.26 9.97 -6.49
CA MET A 5 0.34 9.04 -7.17
C MET A 5 -0.46 9.73 -8.27
N LEU A 6 -1.00 10.93 -8.02
CA LEU A 6 -1.70 11.76 -9.00
C LEU A 6 -0.81 12.12 -10.20
N TYR A 7 0.44 12.50 -9.92
CA TYR A 7 1.41 12.84 -10.96
C TYR A 7 1.80 11.64 -11.81
N VAL A 8 2.14 10.52 -11.17
CA VAL A 8 2.57 9.29 -11.87
C VAL A 8 1.45 8.67 -12.70
N SER A 9 0.21 8.74 -12.23
CA SER A 9 -0.96 8.27 -12.97
C SER A 9 -1.37 9.18 -14.13
N GLY A 10 -0.81 10.39 -14.19
CA GLY A 10 -1.20 11.39 -15.19
C GLY A 10 -2.52 12.11 -14.87
N ALA A 11 -3.09 11.90 -13.70
CA ALA A 11 -4.28 12.63 -13.23
C ALA A 11 -3.99 14.13 -13.04
N THR A 12 -2.74 14.46 -12.73
CA THR A 12 -2.24 15.85 -12.71
C THR A 12 -0.97 15.97 -13.54
N ASN A 13 -0.75 17.15 -14.13
CA ASN A 13 0.46 17.46 -14.89
C ASN A 13 1.61 18.01 -14.03
N ARG A 14 1.37 18.20 -12.74
CA ARG A 14 2.35 18.65 -11.75
C ARG A 14 2.14 17.91 -10.43
N MET A 15 3.19 17.78 -9.67
CA MET A 15 3.13 17.26 -8.30
C MET A 15 3.02 18.44 -7.33
N GLY A 16 1.92 18.51 -6.57
CA GLY A 16 1.70 19.54 -5.55
C GLY A 16 2.70 19.44 -4.40
N LYS A 17 2.91 20.55 -3.72
CA LYS A 17 3.81 20.65 -2.55
C LYS A 17 3.10 21.36 -1.41
N ILE A 18 3.25 20.84 -0.21
CA ILE A 18 2.72 21.45 1.02
C ILE A 18 3.25 22.88 1.19
N ALA A 19 4.56 23.09 0.95
CA ALA A 19 5.18 24.41 1.07
C ALA A 19 4.60 25.46 0.12
N ASP A 20 4.04 25.03 -1.01
CA ASP A 20 3.42 25.90 -2.02
C ASP A 20 1.90 26.02 -1.83
N SER A 21 1.33 25.36 -0.80
CA SER A 21 -0.12 25.30 -0.51
C SER A 21 -0.97 24.94 -1.73
N ASN A 22 -0.48 23.99 -2.55
CA ASN A 22 -1.08 23.65 -3.84
C ASN A 22 -1.28 22.14 -4.05
N THR A 23 -1.32 21.38 -2.96
CA THR A 23 -1.69 19.97 -2.96
C THR A 23 -3.19 19.80 -3.28
N VAL A 24 -3.53 18.68 -3.89
CA VAL A 24 -4.93 18.33 -4.21
C VAL A 24 -5.65 17.82 -2.96
N SER A 25 -4.94 17.08 -2.10
CA SER A 25 -5.53 16.49 -0.88
C SER A 25 -5.85 17.53 0.19
N ASP A 26 -4.92 18.45 0.46
CA ASP A 26 -5.09 19.48 1.48
C ASP A 26 -5.66 20.76 0.83
N PHE A 27 -6.93 20.73 0.46
CA PHE A 27 -7.61 21.88 -0.20
C PHE A 27 -8.25 22.86 0.79
N ASP A 28 -8.45 22.47 2.04
CA ASP A 28 -8.96 23.35 3.09
C ASP A 28 -7.94 24.41 3.48
N LYS A 29 -8.41 25.65 3.73
CA LYS A 29 -7.53 26.77 4.09
C LYS A 29 -6.79 26.56 5.40
N GLU A 30 -7.38 25.86 6.36
CA GLU A 30 -6.69 25.55 7.62
C GLU A 30 -5.62 24.48 7.41
N GLU A 31 -5.83 23.49 6.56
CA GLU A 31 -4.82 22.51 6.19
C GLU A 31 -3.62 23.19 5.51
N GLN A 32 -3.91 24.03 4.51
CA GLN A 32 -2.87 24.80 3.81
C GLN A 32 -2.08 25.70 4.75
N LYS A 33 -2.75 26.38 5.69
CA LYS A 33 -2.12 27.25 6.67
C LYS A 33 -1.25 26.48 7.67
N ARG A 34 -1.70 25.30 8.08
CA ARG A 34 -1.01 24.45 9.07
C ARG A 34 0.05 23.55 8.43
N GLY A 35 -0.05 23.27 7.13
CA GLY A 35 0.83 22.40 6.40
C GLY A 35 0.66 20.91 6.72
N PHE A 36 -0.54 20.48 7.12
CA PHE A 36 -0.88 19.08 7.36
C PHE A 36 -2.39 18.83 7.20
N SER A 37 -2.78 17.61 6.88
CA SER A 37 -4.17 17.19 6.68
C SER A 37 -4.95 17.18 8.00
N ILE A 38 -6.18 17.67 7.97
CA ILE A 38 -7.14 17.70 9.09
C ILE A 38 -8.31 16.77 8.81
N GLY A 39 -8.78 16.76 7.57
CA GLY A 39 -9.90 15.93 7.11
C GLY A 39 -9.44 14.86 6.11
N THR A 40 -10.24 13.81 5.97
CA THR A 40 -10.04 12.79 4.94
C THR A 40 -10.45 13.30 3.57
N SER A 41 -9.56 13.21 2.58
CA SER A 41 -9.81 13.58 1.19
C SER A 41 -10.05 12.35 0.32
N LEU A 42 -11.07 12.40 -0.56
CA LEU A 42 -11.36 11.36 -1.55
C LEU A 42 -10.75 11.73 -2.90
N ILE A 43 -9.82 10.92 -3.37
CA ILE A 43 -9.04 11.20 -4.57
C ILE A 43 -9.10 10.01 -5.54
N PRO A 44 -9.79 10.15 -6.69
CA PRO A 44 -9.86 9.10 -7.68
C PRO A 44 -8.62 9.11 -8.59
N ILE A 45 -8.07 7.93 -8.88
CA ILE A 45 -6.97 7.70 -9.81
C ILE A 45 -7.34 6.56 -10.75
N GLU A 46 -7.00 6.68 -12.03
CA GLU A 46 -7.07 5.57 -12.99
C GLU A 46 -5.68 4.99 -13.21
N TRP A 47 -5.53 3.68 -13.04
CA TRP A 47 -4.28 2.95 -13.22
C TRP A 47 -4.51 1.54 -13.71
N GLU A 48 -3.75 1.10 -14.75
CA GLU A 48 -3.84 -0.27 -15.32
C GLU A 48 -5.29 -0.75 -15.55
N LYS A 49 -6.18 0.13 -16.07
CA LYS A 49 -7.62 -0.10 -16.32
C LYS A 49 -8.48 -0.27 -15.04
N ALA A 50 -7.93 0.00 -13.88
CA ALA A 50 -8.66 0.04 -12.61
C ALA A 50 -8.87 1.49 -12.17
N LYS A 51 -10.01 1.76 -11.52
CA LYS A 51 -10.24 3.00 -10.79
C LYS A 51 -9.90 2.76 -9.32
N ILE A 52 -8.96 3.52 -8.80
CA ILE A 52 -8.57 3.50 -7.38
C ILE A 52 -9.14 4.76 -6.74
N ASN A 53 -10.00 4.60 -5.73
CA ASN A 53 -10.47 5.71 -4.92
C ASN A 53 -9.63 5.74 -3.64
N ILE A 54 -8.75 6.74 -3.54
CA ILE A 54 -7.87 6.92 -2.38
C ILE A 54 -8.60 7.74 -1.33
N LEU A 55 -8.64 7.25 -0.10
CA LEU A 55 -9.02 8.01 1.09
C LEU A 55 -7.72 8.43 1.78
N ASP A 56 -7.29 9.66 1.53
CA ASP A 56 -6.09 10.24 2.14
C ASP A 56 -6.44 10.77 3.52
N THR A 57 -5.90 10.15 4.56
CA THR A 57 -6.29 10.39 5.95
C THR A 57 -5.25 11.23 6.68
N PRO A 58 -5.67 12.05 7.68
CA PRO A 58 -4.75 12.77 8.54
C PRO A 58 -3.82 11.83 9.31
N GLY A 59 -2.55 12.24 9.47
CA GLY A 59 -1.55 11.49 10.25
C GLY A 59 -1.51 11.86 11.73
N TYR A 60 -2.05 13.01 12.13
CA TYR A 60 -2.06 13.43 13.54
C TYR A 60 -3.17 12.75 14.34
N PHE A 61 -2.86 12.30 15.55
CA PHE A 61 -3.80 11.58 16.43
C PHE A 61 -5.02 12.39 16.85
N ASP A 62 -4.92 13.72 16.83
CA ASP A 62 -6.05 14.61 17.09
C ASP A 62 -7.22 14.37 16.12
N PHE A 63 -6.94 13.85 14.93
CA PHE A 63 -7.90 13.60 13.88
C PHE A 63 -8.19 12.10 13.64
N VAL A 64 -7.97 11.26 14.65
CA VAL A 64 -8.18 9.80 14.54
C VAL A 64 -9.61 9.43 14.12
N GLY A 65 -10.60 10.24 14.43
CA GLY A 65 -11.97 10.05 13.97
C GLY A 65 -12.10 10.03 12.45
N GLU A 66 -11.41 10.93 11.75
CA GLU A 66 -11.35 10.96 10.28
C GLU A 66 -10.70 9.69 9.71
N VAL A 67 -9.66 9.18 10.39
CA VAL A 67 -9.01 7.93 10.00
C VAL A 67 -9.96 6.75 10.16
N GLU A 68 -10.69 6.69 11.27
CA GLU A 68 -11.63 5.60 11.55
C GLU A 68 -12.82 5.61 10.58
N GLU A 69 -13.35 6.78 10.26
CA GLU A 69 -14.39 6.95 9.24
C GLU A 69 -13.94 6.42 7.88
N ALA A 70 -12.74 6.80 7.42
CA ALA A 70 -12.17 6.35 6.17
C ALA A 70 -11.94 4.82 6.14
N VAL A 71 -11.33 4.27 7.19
CA VAL A 71 -11.04 2.83 7.32
C VAL A 71 -12.34 2.01 7.32
N SER A 72 -13.42 2.51 7.93
CA SER A 72 -14.71 1.83 7.94
C SER A 72 -15.32 1.64 6.55
N ALA A 73 -14.98 2.52 5.60
CA ALA A 73 -15.47 2.50 4.21
C ALA A 73 -14.48 1.88 3.22
N ALA A 74 -13.21 1.75 3.58
CA ALA A 74 -12.15 1.27 2.70
C ALA A 74 -12.24 -0.24 2.47
N ASP A 75 -11.76 -0.71 1.32
CA ASP A 75 -11.66 -2.14 0.98
C ASP A 75 -10.28 -2.70 1.32
N ALA A 76 -9.28 -1.85 1.47
CA ALA A 76 -7.91 -2.18 1.87
C ALA A 76 -7.18 -0.94 2.38
N ALA A 77 -6.01 -1.13 2.98
CA ALA A 77 -5.21 -0.05 3.54
C ALA A 77 -3.74 -0.09 3.08
N VAL A 78 -3.17 1.08 2.81
CA VAL A 78 -1.73 1.28 2.67
C VAL A 78 -1.22 1.98 3.92
N ILE A 79 -0.45 1.29 4.74
CA ILE A 79 0.19 1.87 5.92
C ILE A 79 1.52 2.48 5.48
N VAL A 80 1.65 3.80 5.62
CA VAL A 80 2.85 4.54 5.22
C VAL A 80 3.79 4.67 6.41
N VAL A 81 5.04 4.22 6.21
CA VAL A 81 6.09 4.22 7.24
C VAL A 81 7.29 5.01 6.74
N SER A 82 7.85 5.87 7.58
CA SER A 82 9.08 6.61 7.23
C SER A 82 10.28 5.66 7.22
N GLY A 83 11.06 5.67 6.15
CA GLY A 83 12.32 4.92 6.05
C GLY A 83 13.39 5.39 7.04
N LYS A 84 13.28 6.65 7.49
CA LYS A 84 14.18 7.23 8.48
C LYS A 84 13.70 7.03 9.91
N ALA A 85 12.41 7.29 10.18
CA ALA A 85 11.86 7.23 11.52
C ALA A 85 11.49 5.79 11.96
N GLY A 86 11.32 4.87 10.99
CA GLY A 86 10.94 3.48 11.26
C GLY A 86 9.51 3.30 11.74
N VAL A 87 9.27 2.19 12.42
CA VAL A 87 7.96 1.85 13.00
C VAL A 87 7.68 2.77 14.19
N GLN A 88 6.53 3.44 14.14
CA GLN A 88 6.09 4.38 15.16
C GLN A 88 4.71 4.01 15.71
N VAL A 89 4.26 4.69 16.77
CA VAL A 89 2.93 4.50 17.36
C VAL A 89 1.81 4.66 16.32
N GLY A 90 1.97 5.55 15.35
CA GLY A 90 1.03 5.71 14.23
C GLY A 90 0.91 4.46 13.37
N THR A 91 2.02 3.76 13.12
CA THR A 91 2.04 2.48 12.40
C THR A 91 1.26 1.41 13.16
N GLU A 92 1.46 1.34 14.48
CA GLU A 92 0.77 0.39 15.35
C GLU A 92 -0.74 0.62 15.37
N LYS A 93 -1.16 1.86 15.54
CA LYS A 93 -2.59 2.23 15.52
C LYS A 93 -3.25 1.96 14.17
N ALA A 94 -2.55 2.25 13.06
CA ALA A 94 -3.05 1.92 11.73
C ALA A 94 -3.21 0.41 11.55
N TRP A 95 -2.26 -0.36 12.07
CA TRP A 95 -2.33 -1.82 12.07
C TRP A 95 -3.52 -2.34 12.88
N GLU A 96 -3.72 -1.86 14.11
CA GLU A 96 -4.85 -2.20 14.97
C GLU A 96 -6.21 -1.87 14.32
N LEU A 97 -6.30 -0.74 13.61
CA LEU A 97 -7.50 -0.39 12.85
C LEU A 97 -7.76 -1.37 11.70
N CYS A 98 -6.72 -1.78 10.98
CA CYS A 98 -6.87 -2.81 9.95
C CYS A 98 -7.34 -4.14 10.53
N ASP A 99 -6.83 -4.54 11.71
CA ASP A 99 -7.29 -5.74 12.41
C ASP A 99 -8.76 -5.60 12.85
N LYS A 100 -9.12 -4.45 13.43
CA LYS A 100 -10.50 -4.15 13.88
C LYS A 100 -11.52 -4.29 12.76
N TYR A 101 -11.17 -3.82 11.55
CA TYR A 101 -12.07 -3.83 10.38
C TYR A 101 -11.80 -4.97 9.42
N ASN A 102 -10.90 -5.90 9.77
CA ASN A 102 -10.48 -7.03 8.94
C ASN A 102 -10.08 -6.58 7.52
N LEU A 103 -9.26 -5.53 7.42
CA LEU A 103 -8.83 -4.97 6.14
C LEU A 103 -7.53 -5.60 5.66
N PRO A 104 -7.49 -6.08 4.41
CA PRO A 104 -6.26 -6.32 3.69
C PRO A 104 -5.35 -5.09 3.75
N ARG A 105 -4.05 -5.29 3.91
CA ARG A 105 -3.11 -4.19 4.03
C ARG A 105 -1.80 -4.44 3.33
N MET A 106 -1.11 -3.36 2.96
CA MET A 106 0.30 -3.37 2.61
C MET A 106 1.02 -2.23 3.29
N ILE A 107 2.33 -2.32 3.35
CA ILE A 107 3.19 -1.27 3.89
C ILE A 107 3.93 -0.60 2.75
N TYR A 108 3.99 0.73 2.79
CA TYR A 108 4.83 1.53 1.91
C TYR A 108 5.84 2.32 2.72
N VAL A 109 7.12 1.95 2.58
CA VAL A 109 8.23 2.65 3.23
C VAL A 109 8.64 3.83 2.35
N THR A 110 8.31 5.03 2.82
CA THR A 110 8.61 6.28 2.13
C THR A 110 9.90 6.94 2.62
N GLU A 111 10.25 8.10 2.07
CA GLU A 111 11.46 8.85 2.45
C GLU A 111 12.76 8.07 2.23
N MET A 112 12.77 7.18 1.23
CA MET A 112 13.98 6.41 0.93
C MET A 112 15.09 7.23 0.27
N ASP A 113 14.83 8.49 -0.08
CA ASP A 113 15.75 9.47 -0.65
C ASP A 113 16.46 10.34 0.40
N VAL A 114 16.04 10.28 1.66
CA VAL A 114 16.70 11.04 2.74
C VAL A 114 17.88 10.26 3.35
N ASP A 115 18.80 11.00 3.95
CA ASP A 115 19.92 10.42 4.68
C ASP A 115 19.42 9.60 5.88
N ASP A 116 20.15 8.54 6.21
CA ASP A 116 19.84 7.60 7.31
C ASP A 116 18.56 6.74 7.08
N ALA A 117 17.87 6.84 5.95
CA ALA A 117 16.76 5.96 5.64
C ALA A 117 17.24 4.51 5.43
N SER A 118 16.64 3.56 6.15
CA SER A 118 17.00 2.16 6.09
C SER A 118 15.80 1.24 5.90
N PHE A 119 15.56 0.82 4.65
CA PHE A 119 14.52 -0.18 4.36
C PHE A 119 14.74 -1.48 5.13
N ARG A 120 16.00 -1.93 5.23
CA ARG A 120 16.34 -3.16 5.95
C ARG A 120 15.96 -3.08 7.43
N GLN A 121 16.24 -1.95 8.09
CA GLN A 121 15.90 -1.78 9.51
C GLN A 121 14.38 -1.76 9.69
N VAL A 122 13.65 -1.01 8.85
CA VAL A 122 12.18 -0.95 8.91
C VAL A 122 11.57 -2.34 8.73
N VAL A 123 12.05 -3.13 7.76
CA VAL A 123 11.56 -4.50 7.54
C VAL A 123 11.88 -5.39 8.74
N ALA A 124 13.08 -5.25 9.34
CA ALA A 124 13.44 -6.01 10.54
C ALA A 124 12.51 -5.69 11.73
N ASP A 125 12.27 -4.41 12.00
CA ASP A 125 11.39 -3.95 13.08
C ASP A 125 9.95 -4.42 12.86
N LEU A 126 9.46 -4.36 11.63
CA LEU A 126 8.13 -4.87 11.25
C LEU A 126 8.04 -6.39 11.45
N THR A 127 9.09 -7.13 11.06
CA THR A 127 9.12 -8.59 11.19
C THR A 127 9.22 -9.02 12.65
N GLU A 128 10.01 -8.31 13.47
CA GLU A 128 10.08 -8.55 14.90
C GLU A 128 8.70 -8.36 15.56
N LYS A 129 7.96 -7.33 15.14
CA LYS A 129 6.68 -6.98 15.75
C LYS A 129 5.49 -7.81 15.24
N TYR A 130 5.43 -8.06 13.93
CA TYR A 130 4.26 -8.64 13.28
C TYR A 130 4.52 -10.04 12.68
N GLY A 131 5.75 -10.54 12.79
CA GLY A 131 6.09 -11.89 12.41
C GLY A 131 6.34 -12.11 10.92
N LYS A 132 6.32 -13.39 10.52
CA LYS A 132 6.68 -13.86 9.17
C LYS A 132 5.76 -13.36 8.04
N LYS A 133 4.59 -12.85 8.34
CA LYS A 133 3.68 -12.29 7.34
C LYS A 133 4.18 -11.01 6.66
N ILE A 134 5.23 -10.37 7.19
CA ILE A 134 5.88 -9.24 6.55
C ILE A 134 6.68 -9.71 5.35
N ALA A 135 6.22 -9.35 4.14
CA ALA A 135 6.76 -9.85 2.88
C ALA A 135 7.31 -8.71 2.01
N PRO A 136 8.57 -8.30 2.18
CA PRO A 136 9.20 -7.35 1.28
C PRO A 136 9.37 -7.99 -0.11
N HIS A 137 8.82 -7.36 -1.13
CA HIS A 137 8.92 -7.83 -2.52
C HIS A 137 9.72 -6.87 -3.42
N PHE A 138 10.34 -5.88 -2.80
CA PHE A 138 11.36 -5.02 -3.40
C PHE A 138 12.57 -4.91 -2.49
N GLN A 139 13.74 -4.76 -3.11
CA GLN A 139 14.99 -4.45 -2.43
C GLN A 139 15.57 -3.17 -3.02
N PRO A 140 15.95 -2.15 -2.20
CA PRO A 140 16.58 -0.94 -2.72
C PRO A 140 17.99 -1.22 -3.28
N ILE A 141 18.31 -0.55 -4.38
CA ILE A 141 19.68 -0.41 -4.89
C ILE A 141 20.17 0.96 -4.43
N ARG A 142 21.24 0.97 -3.63
CA ARG A 142 21.83 2.20 -3.11
C ARG A 142 23.28 2.34 -3.55
N GLU A 143 23.64 3.53 -4.02
CA GLU A 143 25.01 3.91 -4.34
C GLU A 143 25.36 5.18 -3.58
N ASN A 144 26.47 5.17 -2.84
CA ASN A 144 26.86 6.31 -1.99
C ASN A 144 25.69 6.81 -1.10
N GLU A 145 25.02 5.88 -0.44
CA GLU A 145 23.86 6.09 0.45
C GLU A 145 22.60 6.63 -0.23
N LYS A 146 22.62 6.92 -1.53
CA LYS A 146 21.47 7.38 -2.30
C LYS A 146 20.69 6.23 -2.91
N LEU A 147 19.37 6.34 -2.88
CA LEU A 147 18.49 5.42 -3.60
C LEU A 147 18.62 5.67 -5.10
N VAL A 148 19.18 4.71 -5.83
CA VAL A 148 19.38 4.81 -7.28
C VAL A 148 18.50 3.86 -8.08
N GLY A 149 17.86 2.89 -7.42
CA GLY A 149 17.03 1.90 -8.08
C GLY A 149 16.43 0.90 -7.10
N TYR A 150 15.88 -0.16 -7.65
CA TYR A 150 15.32 -1.26 -6.88
C TYR A 150 15.41 -2.58 -7.63
N ILE A 151 15.36 -3.67 -6.89
CA ILE A 151 15.19 -5.02 -7.41
C ILE A 151 13.77 -5.45 -7.11
N ASN A 152 13.04 -5.91 -8.13
CA ASN A 152 11.76 -6.59 -7.95
C ASN A 152 12.05 -8.07 -7.66
N ILE A 153 11.79 -8.52 -6.44
CA ILE A 153 12.12 -9.86 -5.94
C ILE A 153 11.29 -10.92 -6.66
N ILE A 154 10.00 -10.65 -6.91
CA ILE A 154 9.10 -11.56 -7.62
C ILE A 154 9.63 -11.85 -9.03
N LYS A 155 10.06 -10.79 -9.75
CA LYS A 155 10.56 -10.91 -11.13
C LYS A 155 12.05 -11.23 -11.22
N ASN A 156 12.77 -11.16 -10.11
CA ASN A 156 14.23 -11.22 -10.06
C ASN A 156 14.90 -10.26 -11.06
N ALA A 157 14.48 -8.99 -11.07
CA ALA A 157 14.85 -8.00 -12.07
C ALA A 157 15.21 -6.66 -11.44
N GLY A 158 16.35 -6.09 -11.83
CA GLY A 158 16.83 -4.78 -11.43
C GLY A 158 16.20 -3.65 -12.25
N ARG A 159 15.98 -2.51 -11.61
CA ARG A 159 15.52 -1.26 -12.21
C ARG A 159 16.30 -0.08 -11.63
N ARG A 160 16.73 0.83 -12.49
CA ARG A 160 17.42 2.07 -12.12
C ARG A 160 16.52 3.27 -12.41
N TYR A 161 16.48 4.21 -11.49
CA TYR A 161 15.75 5.46 -11.69
C TYR A 161 16.55 6.40 -12.61
N THR A 162 15.87 6.98 -13.61
CA THR A 162 16.45 7.88 -14.60
C THR A 162 15.90 9.29 -14.53
N GLY A 163 14.83 9.49 -13.74
CA GLY A 163 14.19 10.79 -13.56
C GLY A 163 13.01 10.70 -12.62
N LEU A 164 12.23 11.76 -12.55
CA LEU A 164 11.05 11.85 -11.70
C LEU A 164 10.02 10.77 -12.11
N GLY A 165 9.89 9.73 -11.28
CA GLY A 165 9.03 8.59 -11.55
C GLY A 165 9.45 7.68 -12.72
N GLN A 166 10.56 7.99 -13.41
CA GLN A 166 11.06 7.23 -14.55
C GLN A 166 12.09 6.18 -14.14
N ARG A 167 12.14 5.05 -14.87
CA ARG A 167 13.03 3.94 -14.60
C ARG A 167 13.35 3.15 -15.86
N GLU A 168 14.51 2.51 -15.87
CA GLU A 168 14.96 1.60 -16.92
C GLU A 168 15.46 0.27 -16.32
N GLU A 169 15.64 -0.73 -17.16
CA GLU A 169 16.23 -2.02 -16.75
C GLU A 169 17.70 -1.85 -16.42
N CYS A 170 18.17 -2.55 -15.40
CA CYS A 170 19.57 -2.62 -15.06
C CYS A 170 19.96 -4.00 -14.57
N GLU A 171 21.24 -4.32 -14.62
CA GLU A 171 21.80 -5.51 -13.98
C GLU A 171 21.66 -5.39 -12.45
N ILE A 172 21.49 -6.53 -11.80
CA ILE A 172 21.45 -6.60 -10.33
C ILE A 172 22.89 -6.49 -9.80
N PRO A 173 23.21 -5.45 -9.02
CA PRO A 173 24.55 -5.31 -8.46
C PRO A 173 24.95 -6.49 -7.58
N ASP A 174 26.21 -6.94 -7.66
CA ASP A 174 26.70 -8.10 -6.91
C ASP A 174 26.52 -7.94 -5.39
N TYR A 175 26.68 -6.74 -4.86
CA TYR A 175 26.49 -6.46 -3.42
C TYR A 175 25.03 -6.62 -2.95
N CYS A 176 24.06 -6.63 -3.87
CA CYS A 176 22.64 -6.86 -3.55
C CYS A 176 22.29 -8.35 -3.50
N LYS A 177 23.02 -9.22 -4.21
CA LYS A 177 22.67 -10.62 -4.40
C LYS A 177 22.50 -11.42 -3.10
N PRO A 178 23.39 -11.32 -2.09
CA PRO A 178 23.25 -12.12 -0.87
C PRO A 178 21.94 -11.81 -0.10
N ASN A 179 21.55 -10.53 -0.04
CA ASN A 179 20.30 -10.16 0.61
C ASN A 179 19.08 -10.50 -0.25
N LEU A 180 19.22 -10.40 -1.58
CA LEU A 180 18.17 -10.78 -2.52
C LEU A 180 17.81 -12.27 -2.41
N GLU A 181 18.81 -13.16 -2.30
CA GLU A 181 18.60 -14.59 -2.09
C GLU A 181 17.78 -14.84 -0.82
N ILE A 182 18.17 -14.25 0.30
CA ILE A 182 17.43 -14.39 1.58
C ILE A 182 15.98 -13.93 1.44
N LEU A 183 15.75 -12.75 0.85
CA LEU A 183 14.40 -12.20 0.68
C LEU A 183 13.57 -13.04 -0.30
N ARG A 184 14.19 -13.56 -1.36
CA ARG A 184 13.52 -14.41 -2.33
C ARG A 184 13.13 -15.75 -1.71
N ASP A 185 14.04 -16.39 -0.98
CA ASP A 185 13.76 -17.66 -0.29
C ASP A 185 12.60 -17.49 0.71
N SER A 186 12.61 -16.42 1.51
CA SER A 186 11.53 -16.12 2.44
C SER A 186 10.18 -15.91 1.73
N LEU A 187 10.19 -15.21 0.59
CA LEU A 187 8.97 -15.02 -0.21
C LEU A 187 8.48 -16.34 -0.83
N MET A 188 9.40 -17.19 -1.30
CA MET A 188 9.04 -18.50 -1.87
C MET A 188 8.50 -19.45 -0.80
N GLU A 189 9.06 -19.42 0.41
CA GLU A 189 8.53 -20.16 1.57
C GLU A 189 7.08 -19.72 1.86
N ALA A 190 6.82 -18.41 1.94
CA ALA A 190 5.48 -17.88 2.16
C ALA A 190 4.50 -18.28 1.05
N VAL A 191 4.93 -18.28 -0.22
CA VAL A 191 4.12 -18.75 -1.34
C VAL A 191 3.86 -20.26 -1.24
N ALA A 192 4.85 -21.04 -0.82
CA ALA A 192 4.69 -22.49 -0.67
C ALA A 192 3.66 -22.87 0.41
N GLU A 193 3.57 -22.08 1.48
CA GLU A 193 2.59 -22.30 2.55
C GLU A 193 1.12 -22.16 2.11
N THR A 194 0.86 -21.58 0.92
CA THR A 194 -0.51 -21.34 0.42
C THR A 194 -1.26 -22.59 -0.05
N SER A 195 -0.55 -23.68 -0.39
CA SER A 195 -1.17 -24.94 -0.77
C SER A 195 -0.22 -26.13 -0.61
N GLU A 196 -0.81 -27.34 -0.42
CA GLU A 196 -0.03 -28.60 -0.36
C GLU A 196 0.78 -28.84 -1.65
N GLU A 197 0.22 -28.51 -2.82
CA GLU A 197 0.90 -28.62 -4.12
C GLU A 197 2.13 -27.71 -4.18
N PHE A 198 1.99 -26.45 -3.76
CA PHE A 198 3.12 -25.51 -3.75
C PHE A 198 4.17 -25.90 -2.73
N MET A 199 3.77 -26.43 -1.58
CA MET A 199 4.69 -26.94 -0.56
C MET A 199 5.52 -28.11 -1.10
N GLU A 200 4.90 -29.08 -1.79
CA GLU A 200 5.60 -30.21 -2.41
C GLU A 200 6.59 -29.75 -3.47
N ARG A 201 6.19 -28.82 -4.34
CA ARG A 201 7.07 -28.24 -5.38
C ARG A 201 8.26 -27.50 -4.77
N TYR A 202 8.04 -26.72 -3.71
CA TYR A 202 9.10 -26.01 -3.01
C TYR A 202 10.17 -26.95 -2.44
N PHE A 203 9.75 -28.03 -1.77
CA PHE A 203 10.69 -29.05 -1.26
C PHE A 203 11.40 -29.84 -2.37
N ASN A 204 10.79 -29.99 -3.53
CA ASN A 204 11.42 -30.60 -4.70
C ASN A 204 12.39 -29.65 -5.42
N GLY A 205 12.44 -28.36 -5.05
CA GLY A 205 13.27 -27.34 -5.68
C GLY A 205 12.72 -26.82 -7.00
N ASP A 206 11.41 -26.98 -7.24
CA ASP A 206 10.75 -26.47 -8.44
C ASP A 206 10.55 -24.94 -8.33
N GLU A 207 10.76 -24.24 -9.43
CA GLU A 207 10.55 -22.81 -9.50
C GLU A 207 9.04 -22.48 -9.66
N PHE A 208 8.63 -21.37 -9.02
CA PHE A 208 7.32 -20.78 -9.25
C PHE A 208 7.38 -19.70 -10.32
N SER A 209 6.38 -19.67 -11.20
CA SER A 209 6.23 -18.59 -12.16
C SER A 209 5.82 -17.29 -11.46
N VAL A 210 6.08 -16.15 -12.13
CA VAL A 210 5.68 -14.84 -11.61
C VAL A 210 4.16 -14.74 -11.39
N GLU A 211 3.39 -15.41 -12.23
CA GLU A 211 1.93 -15.47 -12.17
C GLU A 211 1.45 -16.26 -10.96
N GLU A 212 2.06 -17.40 -10.68
CA GLU A 212 1.76 -18.23 -9.50
C GLU A 212 2.08 -17.48 -8.20
N ILE A 213 3.27 -16.85 -8.11
CA ILE A 213 3.66 -16.05 -6.94
C ILE A 213 2.66 -14.92 -6.70
N ARG A 214 2.24 -14.22 -7.75
CA ARG A 214 1.26 -13.12 -7.63
C ARG A 214 -0.11 -13.59 -7.22
N ALA A 215 -0.56 -14.72 -7.76
CA ALA A 215 -1.86 -15.30 -7.41
C ALA A 215 -1.89 -15.73 -5.94
N ALA A 216 -0.84 -16.41 -5.47
CA ALA A 216 -0.67 -16.79 -4.08
C ALA A 216 -0.64 -15.56 -3.16
N MET A 217 0.24 -14.59 -3.44
CA MET A 217 0.30 -13.35 -2.67
C MET A 217 -1.05 -12.62 -2.61
N ARG A 218 -1.81 -12.59 -3.72
CA ARG A 218 -3.13 -11.95 -3.73
C ARG A 218 -4.10 -12.61 -2.75
N THR A 219 -4.15 -13.92 -2.72
CA THR A 219 -5.00 -14.68 -1.80
C THR A 219 -4.60 -14.39 -0.35
N GLU A 220 -3.33 -14.56 -0.03
CA GLU A 220 -2.81 -14.36 1.33
C GLU A 220 -2.91 -12.90 1.83
N VAL A 221 -2.82 -11.92 0.91
CA VAL A 221 -3.07 -10.50 1.25
C VAL A 221 -4.53 -10.27 1.59
N MET A 222 -5.45 -10.89 0.85
CA MET A 222 -6.89 -10.79 1.12
C MET A 222 -7.27 -11.43 2.46
N ASP A 223 -6.61 -12.53 2.82
CA ASP A 223 -6.85 -13.27 4.07
C ASP A 223 -6.07 -12.64 5.26
N GLY A 224 -5.12 -11.74 4.98
CA GLY A 224 -4.33 -11.02 6.00
C GLY A 224 -3.10 -11.81 6.50
N ASP A 225 -2.76 -12.90 5.83
CA ASP A 225 -1.65 -13.78 6.17
C ASP A 225 -0.31 -13.30 5.57
N ILE A 226 -0.35 -12.56 4.45
CA ILE A 226 0.80 -11.84 3.91
C ILE A 226 0.53 -10.33 3.90
N VAL A 227 1.53 -9.55 4.32
CA VAL A 227 1.54 -8.10 4.25
C VAL A 227 2.72 -7.66 3.38
N PRO A 228 2.48 -7.31 2.10
CA PRO A 228 3.53 -6.85 1.20
C PRO A 228 4.18 -5.57 1.69
N VAL A 229 5.49 -5.46 1.55
CA VAL A 229 6.24 -4.23 1.86
C VAL A 229 6.88 -3.70 0.59
N ALA A 230 6.41 -2.55 0.14
CA ALA A 230 6.99 -1.76 -0.94
C ALA A 230 7.73 -0.55 -0.39
N MET A 231 8.49 0.15 -1.24
CA MET A 231 9.27 1.31 -0.82
C MET A 231 9.45 2.33 -1.93
N GLY A 232 9.77 3.57 -1.53
CA GLY A 232 10.10 4.61 -2.50
C GLY A 232 10.33 6.00 -1.88
N SER A 233 10.29 7.00 -2.76
CA SER A 233 10.36 8.41 -2.40
C SER A 233 9.17 9.16 -2.98
N ASN A 234 8.43 9.83 -2.12
CA ASN A 234 7.30 10.66 -2.55
C ASN A 234 7.78 11.90 -3.33
N VAL A 235 8.89 12.52 -2.89
CA VAL A 235 9.44 13.74 -3.50
C VAL A 235 10.00 13.48 -4.90
N GLN A 236 10.61 12.31 -5.09
CA GLN A 236 11.18 11.88 -6.37
C GLN A 236 10.19 11.05 -7.20
N ALA A 237 8.98 10.82 -6.71
CA ALA A 237 7.99 9.90 -7.30
C ALA A 237 8.56 8.49 -7.59
N GLN A 238 9.60 8.09 -6.87
CA GLN A 238 10.26 6.80 -7.01
C GLN A 238 9.46 5.71 -6.27
N GLY A 239 9.26 4.54 -6.91
CA GLY A 239 8.49 3.43 -6.34
C GLY A 239 6.96 3.59 -6.41
N VAL A 240 6.45 4.79 -6.69
CA VAL A 240 5.00 5.09 -6.66
C VAL A 240 4.22 4.35 -7.74
N ALA A 241 4.76 4.22 -8.96
CA ALA A 241 4.15 3.40 -10.00
C ALA A 241 4.08 1.90 -9.63
N ASN A 242 5.05 1.42 -8.85
CA ASN A 242 5.01 0.06 -8.33
C ASN A 242 3.88 -0.08 -7.30
N LEU A 243 3.78 0.87 -6.35
CA LEU A 243 2.72 0.89 -5.36
C LEU A 243 1.32 0.89 -6.01
N LEU A 244 1.08 1.74 -7.01
CA LEU A 244 -0.19 1.76 -7.75
C LEU A 244 -0.49 0.41 -8.43
N SER A 245 0.53 -0.19 -9.04
CA SER A 245 0.39 -1.52 -9.66
C SER A 245 0.16 -2.62 -8.63
N ASP A 246 0.77 -2.54 -7.45
CA ASP A 246 0.61 -3.52 -6.37
C ASP A 246 -0.77 -3.41 -5.71
N ILE A 247 -1.32 -2.19 -5.58
CA ILE A 247 -2.72 -1.98 -5.16
C ILE A 247 -3.67 -2.72 -6.12
N VAL A 248 -3.50 -2.56 -7.43
CA VAL A 248 -4.36 -3.24 -8.43
C VAL A 248 -4.17 -4.76 -8.40
N ARG A 249 -2.98 -5.26 -8.12
CA ARG A 249 -2.66 -6.70 -8.15
C ARG A 249 -3.07 -7.44 -6.89
N PHE A 250 -2.86 -6.84 -5.74
CA PHE A 250 -2.99 -7.55 -4.47
C PHE A 250 -4.26 -7.21 -3.70
N PHE A 251 -4.80 -6.01 -3.83
CA PHE A 251 -5.99 -5.65 -3.11
C PHE A 251 -7.26 -6.15 -3.76
N PRO A 252 -8.30 -6.47 -2.96
CA PRO A 252 -9.60 -6.85 -3.50
C PRO A 252 -10.26 -5.67 -4.19
N SER A 253 -11.06 -5.98 -5.22
CA SER A 253 -12.02 -5.01 -5.74
C SER A 253 -13.28 -4.98 -4.85
N PRO A 254 -14.04 -3.89 -4.83
CA PRO A 254 -15.20 -3.73 -3.96
C PRO A 254 -16.27 -4.83 -4.10
N ASP A 255 -16.34 -5.51 -5.28
CA ASP A 255 -17.27 -6.62 -5.53
C ASP A 255 -16.98 -7.89 -4.71
N LYS A 256 -15.80 -7.96 -4.08
CA LYS A 256 -15.41 -9.03 -3.16
C LYS A 256 -15.82 -8.76 -1.71
N ARG A 257 -16.27 -7.55 -1.42
CA ARG A 257 -16.72 -7.18 -0.08
C ARG A 257 -18.19 -7.48 0.09
N THR A 258 -18.55 -8.17 1.16
CA THR A 258 -19.93 -8.30 1.65
C THR A 258 -20.12 -7.42 2.87
N CYS A 259 -21.23 -6.69 2.91
CA CYS A 259 -21.61 -5.86 4.06
C CYS A 259 -22.94 -6.37 4.62
N ALA A 260 -23.01 -6.55 5.92
CA ALA A 260 -24.25 -6.86 6.59
C ALA A 260 -24.98 -5.57 7.03
N GLY A 261 -26.28 -5.57 6.89
CA GLY A 261 -27.14 -4.50 7.37
C GLY A 261 -28.36 -5.07 8.11
N ILE A 262 -29.06 -4.22 8.86
CA ILE A 262 -30.30 -4.59 9.54
C ILE A 262 -31.48 -3.86 8.88
N ASN A 263 -32.44 -4.60 8.37
CA ASN A 263 -33.71 -4.06 7.90
C ASN A 263 -34.50 -3.53 9.12
N ARG A 264 -34.60 -2.22 9.26
CA ARG A 264 -35.27 -1.60 10.43
C ARG A 264 -36.77 -1.87 10.55
N ARG A 265 -37.41 -2.37 9.48
CA ARG A 265 -38.83 -2.73 9.51
C ARG A 265 -39.09 -4.13 9.98
N THR A 266 -38.25 -5.09 9.52
CA THR A 266 -38.39 -6.52 9.82
C THR A 266 -37.44 -6.99 10.91
N ASN A 267 -36.44 -6.19 11.26
CA ASN A 267 -35.34 -6.51 12.17
C ASN A 267 -34.48 -7.69 11.71
N GLU A 268 -34.54 -8.01 10.41
CA GLU A 268 -33.77 -9.09 9.81
C GLU A 268 -32.41 -8.59 9.32
N ILE A 269 -31.40 -9.44 9.44
CA ILE A 269 -30.08 -9.18 8.86
C ILE A 269 -30.16 -9.43 7.35
N PHE A 270 -29.63 -8.52 6.55
CA PHE A 270 -29.45 -8.71 5.12
C PHE A 270 -27.99 -8.50 4.75
N GLU A 271 -27.53 -9.24 3.74
CA GLU A 271 -26.22 -9.02 3.12
C GLU A 271 -26.38 -8.13 1.90
N ALA A 272 -25.62 -7.03 1.91
CA ALA A 272 -25.42 -6.17 0.74
C ALA A 272 -24.21 -6.68 -0.03
N ASN A 273 -24.42 -7.00 -1.30
CA ASN A 273 -23.38 -7.42 -2.23
C ASN A 273 -23.63 -6.76 -3.60
N TYR A 274 -22.75 -7.04 -4.58
CA TYR A 274 -22.89 -6.50 -5.95
C TYR A 274 -23.91 -7.24 -6.82
N ASP A 275 -24.87 -7.95 -6.23
CA ASP A 275 -26.00 -8.53 -6.96
C ASP A 275 -27.02 -7.44 -7.31
N PHE A 276 -27.03 -7.02 -8.58
CA PHE A 276 -27.91 -5.97 -9.07
C PHE A 276 -29.41 -6.32 -9.03
N ALA A 277 -29.76 -7.58 -8.80
CA ALA A 277 -31.14 -8.02 -8.59
C ALA A 277 -31.65 -7.75 -7.17
N LYS A 278 -30.76 -7.51 -6.22
CA LYS A 278 -31.07 -7.21 -4.83
C LYS A 278 -31.28 -5.72 -4.55
N ALA A 279 -31.76 -5.42 -3.37
CA ALA A 279 -31.94 -4.03 -2.92
C ALA A 279 -30.60 -3.30 -2.89
N LYS A 280 -30.59 -2.06 -3.43
CA LYS A 280 -29.42 -1.18 -3.38
C LYS A 280 -29.25 -0.65 -1.97
N SER A 281 -28.01 -0.57 -1.51
CA SER A 281 -27.65 0.01 -0.22
C SER A 281 -26.52 1.03 -0.37
N ALA A 282 -26.41 1.94 0.59
CA ALA A 282 -25.33 2.91 0.68
C ALA A 282 -24.92 3.06 2.16
N TYR A 283 -23.63 3.23 2.37
CA TYR A 283 -23.05 3.53 3.68
C TYR A 283 -22.51 4.95 3.68
N VAL A 284 -22.99 5.79 4.61
CA VAL A 284 -22.50 7.17 4.79
C VAL A 284 -21.38 7.12 5.82
N PHE A 285 -20.14 7.34 5.38
CA PHE A 285 -18.97 7.31 6.24
C PHE A 285 -18.46 8.70 6.64
N LYS A 286 -18.82 9.74 5.87
CA LYS A 286 -18.40 11.13 6.13
C LYS A 286 -19.49 12.12 5.74
N THR A 287 -19.64 13.17 6.54
CA THR A 287 -20.51 14.33 6.22
C THR A 287 -19.62 15.53 5.94
N MET A 288 -19.84 16.17 4.82
CA MET A 288 -19.17 17.43 4.45
C MET A 288 -20.21 18.55 4.41
N VAL A 289 -19.84 19.71 4.94
CA VAL A 289 -20.67 20.92 4.85
C VAL A 289 -20.09 21.79 3.74
N ASP A 290 -20.88 22.01 2.68
CA ASP A 290 -20.57 22.99 1.66
C ASP A 290 -21.15 24.34 2.12
N PRO A 291 -20.31 25.38 2.26
CA PRO A 291 -20.78 26.71 2.70
C PRO A 291 -21.54 27.49 1.60
N PHE A 292 -21.74 26.91 0.40
CA PHE A 292 -22.44 27.54 -0.74
C PHE A 292 -23.82 26.95 -0.99
#